data_5b8a5f93a7295c78c21212fffeef8351
#
_entry.id   5b8a5f93a7295c78c21212fffeef8351
#
_cell.length_a   1.000
_cell.length_b   1.000
_cell.length_c   1.000
_cell.angle_alpha   90.00
_cell.angle_beta   90.00
_cell.angle_gamma   90.00
#
_symmetry.space_group_name_H-M   'P 1'
#
loop_
_entity.id
_entity.type
_entity.pdbx_description
1 polymer ?
#
loop_
_entity_poly.entity_id
_entity_poly.type
_entity_poly.pdbx_seq_one_letter_code
_entity_poly.pdbx_strand_id
1 'polypeptide(L)'
;MPPAHLRVLLDGLPVFERYGLLLAGGYAFRAHEILHRPSQDLDFATRDGTPLPEIAAQVQRAFQCAGYSVRLVEAASLRYARLVLRLPGSGEELKMDLLKEALEPTGS
;
A
#
# COMPACT_ATOMS: atom_id res chain seq x y z
N MET A 1 12.98 -10.27 1.44
CA MET A 1 12.00 -9.40 0.77
C MET A 1 12.50 -9.07 -0.64
N PRO A 2 11.65 -9.19 -1.63
CA PRO A 2 12.07 -8.86 -2.99
C PRO A 2 12.50 -7.41 -3.10
N PRO A 3 13.49 -7.13 -3.96
CA PRO A 3 13.98 -5.76 -4.09
C PRO A 3 12.91 -4.74 -4.49
N ALA A 4 11.96 -5.15 -5.32
CA ALA A 4 10.89 -4.24 -5.72
C ALA A 4 10.03 -3.84 -4.54
N HIS A 5 9.70 -4.79 -3.66
CA HIS A 5 8.92 -4.49 -2.47
C HIS A 5 9.67 -3.53 -1.56
N LEU A 6 10.95 -3.79 -1.36
CA LEU A 6 11.75 -2.93 -0.51
C LEU A 6 11.80 -1.52 -1.05
N ARG A 7 11.98 -1.39 -2.37
CA ARG A 7 12.03 -0.08 -2.99
C ARG A 7 10.73 0.69 -2.77
N VAL A 8 9.61 0.00 -2.96
CA VAL A 8 8.30 0.63 -2.77
C VAL A 8 8.13 1.07 -1.33
N LEU A 9 8.53 0.21 -0.39
CA LEU A 9 8.39 0.56 1.02
C LEU A 9 9.23 1.77 1.38
N LEU A 10 10.44 1.84 0.86
CA LEU A 10 11.31 2.97 1.17
C LEU A 10 10.81 4.26 0.52
N ASP A 11 10.39 4.17 -0.74
CA ASP A 11 9.95 5.36 -1.45
C ASP A 11 8.64 5.89 -0.91
N GLY A 12 7.81 5.02 -0.36
CA GLY A 12 6.51 5.41 0.17
C GLY A 12 6.51 5.71 1.65
N LEU A 13 7.64 5.54 2.31
CA LEU A 13 7.68 5.67 3.76
C LEU A 13 7.07 6.97 4.29
N PRO A 14 7.39 8.14 3.73
CA PRO A 14 6.80 9.36 4.27
C PRO A 14 5.28 9.38 4.20
N VAL A 15 4.69 8.92 3.10
CA VAL A 15 3.25 8.94 2.98
C VAL A 15 2.62 7.85 3.85
N PHE A 16 3.30 6.71 3.98
CA PHE A 16 2.79 5.66 4.86
C PHE A 16 2.77 6.14 6.31
N GLU A 17 3.81 6.82 6.74
CA GLU A 17 3.85 7.33 8.10
C GLU A 17 2.83 8.42 8.32
N ARG A 18 2.62 9.25 7.31
CA ARG A 18 1.69 10.36 7.45
C ARG A 18 0.27 9.88 7.71
N TYR A 19 -0.12 8.79 7.08
CA TYR A 19 -1.49 8.29 7.20
C TYR A 19 -1.58 7.01 8.01
N GLY A 20 -0.53 6.66 8.71
CA GLY A 20 -0.56 5.47 9.54
C GLY A 20 -0.83 4.20 8.78
N LEU A 21 -0.33 4.12 7.56
CA LEU A 21 -0.48 2.93 6.75
C LEU A 21 0.53 1.90 7.20
N LEU A 22 0.02 0.76 7.65
CA LEU A 22 0.87 -0.32 8.15
C LEU A 22 0.73 -1.52 7.24
N LEU A 23 1.85 -2.18 7.01
CA LEU A 23 1.85 -3.40 6.21
C LEU A 23 1.01 -4.44 6.93
N ALA A 24 0.01 -4.96 6.23
CA ALA A 24 -1.01 -5.80 6.86
C ALA A 24 -0.75 -7.27 6.59
N GLY A 25 -1.53 -8.08 7.25
CA GLY A 25 -1.52 -9.50 7.02
C GLY A 25 -0.36 -10.19 7.66
N GLY A 26 -0.06 -11.36 7.18
CA GLY A 26 0.99 -12.18 7.74
C GLY A 26 2.35 -11.87 7.22
N TYR A 27 2.51 -10.78 6.51
CA TYR A 27 3.77 -10.49 5.88
C TYR A 27 4.91 -10.46 6.88
N ALA A 28 4.66 -9.87 8.03
CA ALA A 28 5.70 -9.70 9.03
C ALA A 28 5.96 -10.98 9.80
N PHE A 29 5.10 -11.96 9.70
CA PHE A 29 5.19 -13.12 10.57
C PHE A 29 5.62 -14.39 9.90
N ARG A 30 5.54 -14.45 8.61
CA ARG A 30 5.67 -15.70 7.91
C ARG A 30 6.74 -15.61 6.87
N ALA A 31 7.97 -15.51 7.31
CA ALA A 31 9.09 -15.41 6.39
C ALA A 31 9.07 -16.55 5.37
N HIS A 32 8.72 -17.75 5.82
CA HIS A 32 8.68 -18.86 4.89
C HIS A 32 7.56 -18.72 3.88
N GLU A 33 6.45 -18.08 4.28
CA GLU A 33 5.37 -17.83 3.34
C GLU A 33 5.75 -16.77 2.33
N ILE A 34 6.52 -15.80 2.77
CA ILE A 34 6.99 -14.78 1.85
C ILE A 34 7.85 -15.42 0.77
N LEU A 35 8.68 -16.36 1.17
CA LEU A 35 9.53 -17.04 0.22
C LEU A 35 8.73 -17.90 -0.76
N HIS A 36 7.63 -18.46 -0.29
CA HIS A 36 6.83 -19.33 -1.13
C HIS A 36 5.79 -18.60 -1.95
N ARG A 37 5.53 -17.35 -1.61
CA ARG A 37 4.52 -16.59 -2.33
C ARG A 37 5.20 -15.68 -3.31
N PRO A 38 5.03 -15.94 -4.58
CA PRO A 38 5.57 -15.02 -5.59
C PRO A 38 4.71 -13.79 -5.71
N SER A 39 4.00 -13.44 -4.67
CA SER A 39 3.05 -12.36 -4.71
C SER A 39 3.73 -11.02 -5.01
N GLN A 40 3.11 -10.27 -5.87
CA GLN A 40 3.53 -8.92 -6.18
C GLN A 40 2.65 -7.92 -5.46
N ASP A 41 1.92 -8.37 -4.46
CA ASP A 41 0.95 -7.53 -3.78
C ASP A 41 1.47 -7.05 -2.45
N LEU A 42 1.17 -5.80 -2.12
CA LEU A 42 1.44 -5.24 -0.81
C LEU A 42 0.11 -4.77 -0.25
N ASP A 43 -0.21 -5.20 0.95
CA ASP A 43 -1.44 -4.82 1.61
C ASP A 43 -1.14 -3.89 2.76
N PHE A 44 -1.80 -2.75 2.78
CA PHE A 44 -1.68 -1.79 3.87
C PHE A 44 -3.03 -1.55 4.50
N ALA A 45 -3.01 -1.30 5.79
CA ALA A 45 -4.21 -0.95 6.52
C ALA A 45 -3.95 0.29 7.33
N THR A 46 -5.00 1.08 7.53
CA THR A 46 -4.87 2.31 8.30
C THR A 46 -6.13 2.53 9.12
N ARG A 47 -5.95 3.21 10.26
CA ARG A 47 -7.05 3.67 11.08
C ARG A 47 -7.14 5.19 11.08
N ASP A 48 -6.35 5.82 10.22
CA ASP A 48 -6.37 7.27 10.15
C ASP A 48 -7.75 7.78 9.80
N GLY A 49 -8.13 8.92 10.35
CA GLY A 49 -9.47 9.46 10.11
C GLY A 49 -9.67 10.04 8.73
N THR A 50 -8.62 10.21 7.97
CA THR A 50 -8.72 10.74 6.61
C THR A 50 -9.48 9.76 5.73
N PRO A 51 -10.41 10.23 4.90
CA PRO A 51 -11.13 9.34 4.00
C PRO A 51 -10.17 8.59 3.09
N LEU A 52 -10.44 7.31 2.89
CA LEU A 52 -9.55 6.48 2.10
C LEU A 52 -9.34 6.97 0.67
N PRO A 53 -10.36 7.49 -0.02
CA PRO A 53 -10.10 8.05 -1.35
C PRO A 53 -9.05 9.15 -1.34
N GLU A 54 -9.05 9.95 -0.30
CA GLU A 54 -8.05 11.00 -0.19
C GLU A 54 -6.67 10.41 0.08
N ILE A 55 -6.60 9.41 0.94
CA ILE A 55 -5.33 8.73 1.21
C ILE A 55 -4.81 8.11 -0.08
N ALA A 56 -5.68 7.44 -0.84
CA ALA A 56 -5.26 6.83 -2.09
C ALA A 56 -4.72 7.86 -3.06
N ALA A 57 -5.34 9.02 -3.13
CA ALA A 57 -4.87 10.08 -4.01
C ALA A 57 -3.49 10.58 -3.59
N GLN A 58 -3.25 10.68 -2.28
CA GLN A 58 -1.97 11.13 -1.80
C GLN A 58 -0.89 10.08 -2.02
N VAL A 59 -1.22 8.82 -1.86
CA VAL A 59 -0.28 7.74 -2.14
C VAL A 59 0.08 7.76 -3.63
N GLN A 60 -0.93 7.91 -4.48
CA GLN A 60 -0.70 7.97 -5.91
C GLN A 60 0.24 9.11 -6.26
N ARG A 61 0.01 10.29 -5.69
CA ARG A 61 0.83 11.44 -5.97
C ARG A 61 2.26 11.23 -5.48
N ALA A 62 2.41 10.66 -4.29
CA ALA A 62 3.73 10.45 -3.73
C ALA A 62 4.57 9.56 -4.62
N PHE A 63 3.98 8.49 -5.12
CA PHE A 63 4.73 7.59 -5.98
C PHE A 63 4.96 8.18 -7.37
N GLN A 64 4.03 8.95 -7.88
CA GLN A 64 4.24 9.63 -9.15
C GLN A 64 5.41 10.60 -9.04
N CYS A 65 5.51 11.30 -7.91
CA CYS A 65 6.63 12.20 -7.69
C CYS A 65 7.96 11.46 -7.58
N ALA A 66 7.90 10.21 -7.18
CA ALA A 66 9.11 9.39 -7.09
C ALA A 66 9.45 8.71 -8.41
N GLY A 67 8.71 8.99 -9.46
CA GLY A 67 9.02 8.45 -10.78
C GLY A 67 8.23 7.21 -11.17
N TYR A 68 7.30 6.79 -10.34
CA TYR A 68 6.48 5.63 -10.67
C TYR A 68 5.31 6.02 -11.56
N SER A 69 4.84 5.05 -12.33
CA SER A 69 3.54 5.17 -12.96
C SER A 69 2.53 4.52 -12.02
N VAL A 70 1.44 5.21 -11.76
CA VAL A 70 0.46 4.74 -10.79
C VAL A 70 -0.91 4.76 -11.43
N ARG A 71 -1.64 3.67 -11.24
CA ARG A 71 -2.97 3.54 -11.79
C ARG A 71 -3.90 3.06 -10.69
N LEU A 72 -5.01 3.75 -10.52
CA LEU A 72 -6.05 3.32 -9.60
C LEU A 72 -6.91 2.31 -10.34
N VAL A 73 -6.75 1.04 -9.98
CA VAL A 73 -7.40 -0.03 -10.71
C VAL A 73 -8.83 -0.21 -10.25
N GLU A 74 -9.06 -0.03 -8.98
CA GLU A 74 -10.39 -0.13 -8.43
C GLU A 74 -10.68 1.16 -7.72
N ALA A 75 -11.82 1.75 -8.06
CA ALA A 75 -12.17 3.05 -7.48
C ALA A 75 -12.16 2.95 -5.98
N ALA A 76 -11.55 3.96 -5.37
CA ALA A 76 -11.44 3.96 -3.92
C ALA A 76 -12.83 4.10 -3.33
N SER A 77 -13.16 3.19 -2.43
CA SER A 77 -14.35 3.28 -1.62
C SER A 77 -13.95 3.78 -0.25
N LEU A 78 -14.89 3.82 0.66
CA LEU A 78 -14.57 4.25 2.01
C LEU A 78 -13.66 3.27 2.72
N ARG A 79 -13.60 2.04 2.27
CA ARG A 79 -12.86 1.00 2.98
C ARG A 79 -11.74 0.36 2.19
N TYR A 80 -11.67 0.55 0.90
CA TYR A 80 -10.77 -0.22 0.07
C TYR A 80 -10.38 0.54 -1.18
N ALA A 81 -9.12 0.41 -1.56
CA ALA A 81 -8.62 0.95 -2.82
C ALA A 81 -7.50 0.06 -3.29
N ARG A 82 -7.38 -0.08 -4.59
CA ARG A 82 -6.29 -0.85 -5.17
C ARG A 82 -5.58 0.01 -6.21
N LEU A 83 -4.26 0.04 -6.10
CA LEU A 83 -3.42 0.75 -7.05
C LEU A 83 -2.43 -0.22 -7.66
N VAL A 84 -2.05 0.07 -8.89
CA VAL A 84 -0.95 -0.66 -9.53
C VAL A 84 0.18 0.31 -9.74
N LEU A 85 1.34 -0.04 -9.21
CA LEU A 85 2.54 0.77 -9.30
C LEU A 85 3.47 0.15 -10.31
N ARG A 86 3.99 0.96 -11.22
CA ARG A 86 5.04 0.49 -12.11
C ARG A 86 6.32 1.19 -11.72
N LEU A 87 7.33 0.41 -11.36
CA LEU A 87 8.59 0.94 -10.90
C LEU A 87 9.36 1.59 -12.01
N PRO A 88 10.02 2.73 -11.72
CA PRO A 88 10.89 3.35 -12.72
C PRO A 88 12.09 2.45 -12.99
N GLY A 89 12.52 2.45 -14.20
CA GLY A 89 13.67 1.67 -14.60
C GLY A 89 13.34 0.26 -15.00
N SER A 90 12.92 -0.54 -14.05
CA SER A 90 12.65 -1.96 -14.34
C SER A 90 11.33 -2.19 -15.05
N GLY A 91 10.36 -1.30 -14.84
CA GLY A 91 9.04 -1.51 -15.39
C GLY A 91 8.23 -2.57 -14.67
N GLU A 92 8.73 -3.06 -13.55
CA GLU A 92 8.05 -4.06 -12.77
C GLU A 92 6.79 -3.50 -12.15
N GLU A 93 5.74 -4.30 -12.08
CA GLU A 93 4.46 -3.84 -11.52
C GLU A 93 4.17 -4.51 -10.20
N LEU A 94 3.63 -3.72 -9.30
CA LEU A 94 3.19 -4.20 -8.00
C LEU A 94 1.78 -3.70 -7.75
N LYS A 95 0.96 -4.56 -7.14
CA LYS A 95 -0.36 -4.15 -6.69
C LYS A 95 -0.28 -3.72 -5.25
N MET A 96 -0.91 -2.60 -4.94
CA MET A 96 -0.95 -2.10 -3.59
C MET A 96 -2.40 -1.95 -3.19
N ASP A 97 -2.79 -2.64 -2.13
CA ASP A 97 -4.14 -2.56 -1.59
C ASP A 97 -4.12 -1.73 -0.34
N LEU A 98 -5.07 -0.81 -0.24
CA LEU A 98 -5.24 0.03 0.93
C LEU A 98 -6.57 -0.30 1.57
N LEU A 99 -6.53 -0.61 2.86
CA LEU A 99 -7.71 -0.97 3.60
C LEU A 99 -7.90 -0.01 4.75
N LYS A 100 -9.13 0.40 4.95
CA LYS A 100 -9.47 1.24 6.09
C LYS A 100 -10.02 0.34 7.18
N GLU A 101 -9.30 0.24 8.28
CA GLU A 101 -9.80 -0.54 9.41
C GLU A 101 -10.86 0.24 10.13
N ALA A 102 -11.94 -0.44 10.45
CA ALA A 102 -12.98 0.19 11.21
C ALA A 102 -12.48 0.44 12.62
N LEU A 103 -12.69 1.65 13.11
CA LEU A 103 -12.41 1.92 14.50
C LEU A 103 -13.55 1.32 15.29
N GLU A 104 -13.17 0.50 16.26
CA GLU A 104 -14.19 -0.08 17.09
C GLU A 104 -14.74 0.97 17.97
N PRO A 105 -15.96 1.20 17.88
CA PRO A 105 -16.47 2.17 18.75
C PRO A 105 -16.38 1.64 20.14
N THR A 106 -16.11 1.26 20.54
CA THR A 106 -15.99 0.94 21.59
C THR A 106 -15.65 0.10 21.88
N GLY A 107 -15.14 0.12 21.67
CA GLY A 107 -14.67 -0.38 21.91
C GLY A 107 -15.22 -1.16 21.90
N SER A 108 -15.46 -0.99 21.62
CA SER A 108 -15.88 -1.58 21.63
C SER A 108 -15.54 -1.64 21.42
#